data_ad3c7d54f5f4d4731262308f315c4605
#
_entry.id   ad3c7d54f5f4d4731262308f315c4605
#
_cell.length_a   1.000
_cell.length_b   1.000
_cell.length_c   1.000
_cell.angle_alpha   90.00
_cell.angle_beta   90.00
_cell.angle_gamma   90.00
#
_symmetry.space_group_name_H-M   'P 1'
#
loop_
_entity.id
_entity.type
_entity.pdbx_description
1 polymer ?
#
loop_
_entity_poly.entity_id
_entity_poly.type
_entity_poly.pdbx_seq_one_letter_code
_entity_poly.pdbx_strand_id
1 'polypeptide(L)'
;MYSLWSNYIYIHRELWHYSKKPFLFQALEIVSQVLTGFFGILLPAGILLFLEQSSGFSGFALGTLVLFLCYAVVFVSHTFLQSRNAWQYTEFRTDFFTRRLLCHFMQIDYAVLTEPKTLQLAEKAVGATCSNWVGVEGMFRYDVTIYSSFLGLILYAGLIGTVHPAIILLLLVLSVLQFLSYRRAASYEVRRRDDLSEIEVSQRYFQKQSYNTSAGKDIRLYQLNGWLDGVYRQLNKRYQKILFRIRSAYFANDLLTLTLQLLRDGICYGFLIYRLSHGTMTVSCFVLALGAVSGFSSYFNEITAALSKSLLCLEQIRWLREFFDLPFPAGHTLPFRPELAEEKPLEICFSHVSFSHPGGDKRILDDVSFTLHAVEHTALVGINGAGKSTIVKLICGLYQPTEGNITINGIPLGSLNPAQYYKAIAAVFQDPFALSFSIAENVSCSPLEETDRNRCREALIRAGLWEKIASLPQKEETYLGKDMADDGITLSGGEMQKLMMARALYKNCHLLLLDEPTAALDAISENKMYETYSTLLKNKTALFISHRLASTRFCDTILFLENGKIKECGTHDELIALGGSYAHMFEVQSQYYQETEEDI
;
A
#
# COMPACT_ATOMS: atom_id res chain seq x y z
N MET A 1 12.29 6.11 15.69
CA MET A 1 12.27 7.07 14.56
C MET A 1 13.59 6.98 13.78
N TYR A 2 13.57 6.64 12.52
CA TYR A 2 14.78 6.44 11.72
C TYR A 2 15.38 7.78 11.27
N SER A 3 16.72 7.96 11.42
CA SER A 3 17.42 9.13 10.90
C SER A 3 17.53 9.08 9.38
N LEU A 4 17.66 10.24 8.73
CA LEU A 4 17.83 10.34 7.27
C LEU A 4 19.06 9.52 6.80
N TRP A 5 20.16 9.59 7.54
CA TRP A 5 21.36 8.81 7.24
C TRP A 5 21.14 7.30 7.35
N SER A 6 20.39 6.86 8.39
CA SER A 6 19.99 5.46 8.52
C SER A 6 19.14 4.98 7.35
N ASN A 7 18.24 5.82 6.82
CA ASN A 7 17.42 5.49 5.67
C ASN A 7 18.25 5.38 4.38
N TYR A 8 19.23 6.28 4.22
CA TYR A 8 20.17 6.25 3.11
C TYR A 8 20.96 4.93 3.10
N ILE A 9 21.59 4.57 4.22
CA ILE A 9 22.34 3.32 4.34
C ILE A 9 21.43 2.11 4.11
N TYR A 10 20.22 2.13 4.66
CA TYR A 10 19.25 1.04 4.53
C TYR A 10 18.97 0.74 3.05
N ILE A 11 18.56 1.74 2.28
CA ILE A 11 18.14 1.51 0.89
C ILE A 11 19.31 1.01 0.00
N HIS A 12 20.52 1.54 0.23
CA HIS A 12 21.72 1.09 -0.49
C HIS A 12 22.14 -0.33 -0.10
N ARG A 13 21.99 -0.69 1.18
CA ARG A 13 22.25 -2.06 1.65
C ARG A 13 21.26 -3.04 1.05
N GLU A 14 19.97 -2.72 1.01
CA GLU A 14 18.95 -3.58 0.39
C GLU A 14 19.22 -3.77 -1.12
N LEU A 15 19.58 -2.71 -1.85
CA LEU A 15 19.97 -2.84 -3.27
C LEU A 15 21.22 -3.72 -3.43
N TRP A 16 22.21 -3.56 -2.56
CA TRP A 16 23.45 -4.37 -2.60
C TRP A 16 23.17 -5.86 -2.38
N HIS A 17 22.25 -6.19 -1.47
CA HIS A 17 21.82 -7.56 -1.24
C HIS A 17 20.99 -8.11 -2.41
N TYR A 18 20.14 -7.29 -3.01
CA TYR A 18 19.34 -7.67 -4.17
C TYR A 18 20.23 -7.91 -5.41
N SER A 19 21.07 -6.95 -5.75
CA SER A 19 22.01 -7.03 -6.87
C SER A 19 23.16 -6.03 -6.73
N LYS A 20 24.38 -6.47 -7.08
CA LYS A 20 25.58 -5.59 -7.12
C LYS A 20 25.74 -4.86 -8.45
N LYS A 21 25.09 -5.34 -9.51
CA LYS A 21 25.21 -4.79 -10.88
C LYS A 21 24.81 -3.31 -10.99
N PRO A 22 23.72 -2.83 -10.34
CA PRO A 22 23.33 -1.43 -10.41
C PRO A 22 24.43 -0.46 -9.98
N PHE A 23 25.25 -0.80 -8.98
CA PHE A 23 26.31 0.08 -8.50
C PHE A 23 27.42 0.27 -9.55
N LEU A 24 27.79 -0.78 -10.28
CA LEU A 24 28.78 -0.69 -11.36
C LEU A 24 28.24 0.18 -12.51
N PHE A 25 27.01 -0.08 -12.94
CA PHE A 25 26.40 0.70 -14.02
C PHE A 25 26.16 2.15 -13.58
N GLN A 26 25.83 2.39 -12.32
CA GLN A 26 25.68 3.74 -11.76
C GLN A 26 27.01 4.52 -11.82
N ALA A 27 28.12 3.89 -11.43
CA ALA A 27 29.43 4.52 -11.50
C ALA A 27 29.81 4.87 -12.96
N LEU A 28 29.54 3.97 -13.90
CA LEU A 28 29.77 4.22 -15.33
C LEU A 28 28.83 5.31 -15.89
N GLU A 29 27.58 5.35 -15.46
CA GLU A 29 26.63 6.39 -15.86
C GLU A 29 27.08 7.76 -15.35
N ILE A 30 27.51 7.88 -14.10
CA ILE A 30 28.04 9.12 -13.51
C ILE A 30 29.21 9.65 -14.35
N VAL A 31 30.18 8.81 -14.67
CA VAL A 31 31.33 9.20 -15.49
C VAL A 31 30.90 9.61 -16.91
N SER A 32 30.03 8.81 -17.54
CA SER A 32 29.57 9.11 -18.91
C SER A 32 28.74 10.38 -18.98
N GLN A 33 27.96 10.70 -17.95
CA GLN A 33 27.19 11.95 -17.86
C GLN A 33 28.11 13.18 -17.80
N VAL A 34 29.16 13.12 -16.97
CA VAL A 34 30.16 14.20 -16.87
C VAL A 34 30.90 14.38 -18.17
N LEU A 35 31.31 13.26 -18.81
CA LEU A 35 32.00 13.31 -20.09
C LEU A 35 31.09 13.88 -21.20
N THR A 36 29.82 13.52 -21.22
CA THR A 36 28.85 14.08 -22.19
C THR A 36 28.73 15.60 -22.04
N GLY A 37 28.62 16.10 -20.80
CA GLY A 37 28.60 17.54 -20.51
C GLY A 37 29.91 18.23 -20.92
N PHE A 38 31.06 17.61 -20.62
CA PHE A 38 32.38 18.13 -20.99
C PHE A 38 32.58 18.20 -22.50
N PHE A 39 32.24 17.14 -23.24
CA PHE A 39 32.33 17.14 -24.71
C PHE A 39 31.37 18.15 -25.32
N GLY A 40 30.23 18.46 -24.70
CA GLY A 40 29.30 19.49 -25.14
C GLY A 40 29.92 20.89 -25.21
N ILE A 41 30.87 21.23 -24.32
CA ILE A 41 31.62 22.49 -24.37
C ILE A 41 32.95 22.36 -25.11
N LEU A 42 33.57 21.18 -25.12
CA LEU A 42 34.82 20.92 -25.84
C LEU A 42 34.62 20.93 -27.35
N LEU A 43 33.44 20.48 -27.86
CA LEU A 43 33.17 20.36 -29.28
C LEU A 43 33.24 21.73 -29.99
N PRO A 44 32.48 22.79 -29.59
CA PRO A 44 32.62 24.11 -30.24
C PRO A 44 34.00 24.73 -30.04
N ALA A 45 34.64 24.58 -28.90
CA ALA A 45 35.97 25.09 -28.64
C ALA A 45 37.03 24.37 -29.46
N GLY A 46 36.90 23.05 -29.62
CA GLY A 46 37.82 22.23 -30.44
C GLY A 46 37.70 22.54 -31.94
N ILE A 47 36.50 22.76 -32.46
CA ILE A 47 36.31 23.20 -33.84
C ILE A 47 37.04 24.52 -34.11
N LEU A 48 36.91 25.48 -33.18
CA LEU A 48 37.64 26.76 -33.29
C LEU A 48 39.14 26.60 -33.21
N LEU A 49 39.63 25.71 -32.32
CA LEU A 49 41.06 25.40 -32.18
C LEU A 49 41.61 24.82 -33.49
N PHE A 50 40.88 23.89 -34.13
CA PHE A 50 41.31 23.34 -35.42
C PHE A 50 41.28 24.40 -36.55
N LEU A 51 40.37 25.36 -36.50
CA LEU A 51 40.37 26.51 -37.43
C LEU A 51 41.58 27.43 -37.19
N GLU A 52 41.94 27.72 -35.95
CA GLU A 52 43.08 28.55 -35.57
C GLU A 52 44.41 27.90 -35.94
N GLN A 53 44.54 26.57 -35.88
CA GLN A 53 45.79 25.82 -36.10
C GLN A 53 45.91 25.14 -37.46
N SER A 54 44.85 25.17 -38.27
CA SER A 54 44.78 24.33 -39.49
C SER A 54 45.78 24.77 -40.56
N SER A 55 46.58 23.80 -41.00
CA SER A 55 47.42 23.84 -42.18
C SER A 55 46.69 23.47 -43.48
N GLY A 56 45.39 23.29 -43.45
CA GLY A 56 44.55 22.96 -44.62
C GLY A 56 43.17 22.37 -44.28
N PHE A 57 42.25 22.39 -45.23
CA PHE A 57 40.87 21.92 -45.06
C PHE A 57 40.77 20.44 -44.62
N SER A 58 41.67 19.58 -45.12
CA SER A 58 41.66 18.16 -44.78
C SER A 58 41.99 17.89 -43.30
N GLY A 59 42.95 18.61 -42.72
CA GLY A 59 43.32 18.52 -41.32
C GLY A 59 42.17 18.98 -40.38
N PHE A 60 41.55 20.11 -40.73
CA PHE A 60 40.39 20.62 -40.04
C PHE A 60 39.23 19.61 -40.08
N ALA A 61 38.88 19.11 -41.27
CA ALA A 61 37.78 18.18 -41.44
C ALA A 61 38.00 16.87 -40.68
N LEU A 62 39.20 16.31 -40.72
CA LEU A 62 39.56 15.09 -40.01
C LEU A 62 39.49 15.29 -38.47
N GLY A 63 40.07 16.38 -37.95
CA GLY A 63 40.04 16.69 -36.53
C GLY A 63 38.64 16.87 -35.97
N THR A 64 37.81 17.62 -36.71
CA THR A 64 36.41 17.82 -36.35
C THR A 64 35.60 16.52 -36.41
N LEU A 65 35.83 15.67 -37.40
CA LEU A 65 35.17 14.36 -37.53
C LEU A 65 35.52 13.45 -36.34
N VAL A 66 36.79 13.36 -36.00
CA VAL A 66 37.27 12.54 -34.87
C VAL A 66 36.62 13.03 -33.55
N LEU A 67 36.63 14.33 -33.30
CA LEU A 67 36.01 14.92 -32.11
C LEU A 67 34.51 14.61 -32.03
N PHE A 68 33.81 14.72 -33.15
CA PHE A 68 32.40 14.39 -33.24
C PHE A 68 32.12 12.91 -33.01
N LEU A 69 32.95 12.00 -33.56
CA LEU A 69 32.81 10.56 -33.32
C LEU A 69 33.06 10.21 -31.87
N CYS A 70 34.07 10.81 -31.24
CA CYS A 70 34.32 10.62 -29.79
C CYS A 70 33.09 11.06 -28.97
N TYR A 71 32.52 12.23 -29.26
CA TYR A 71 31.32 12.71 -28.60
C TYR A 71 30.13 11.75 -28.82
N ALA A 72 29.92 11.29 -30.05
CA ALA A 72 28.84 10.35 -30.38
C ALA A 72 28.95 9.03 -29.60
N VAL A 73 30.15 8.47 -29.48
CA VAL A 73 30.39 7.25 -28.69
C VAL A 73 30.07 7.47 -27.21
N VAL A 74 30.52 8.60 -26.64
CA VAL A 74 30.24 8.92 -25.22
C VAL A 74 28.75 9.13 -25.00
N PHE A 75 28.08 9.86 -25.90
CA PHE A 75 26.65 10.14 -25.81
C PHE A 75 25.78 8.87 -25.91
N VAL A 76 26.08 7.99 -26.88
CA VAL A 76 25.39 6.71 -27.04
C VAL A 76 25.63 5.81 -25.82
N SER A 77 26.87 5.75 -25.34
CA SER A 77 27.21 4.99 -24.14
C SER A 77 26.45 5.49 -22.90
N HIS A 78 26.38 6.82 -22.73
CA HIS A 78 25.61 7.43 -21.65
C HIS A 78 24.13 7.08 -21.73
N THR A 79 23.51 7.23 -22.89
CA THR A 79 22.08 6.91 -23.09
C THR A 79 21.78 5.44 -22.82
N PHE A 80 22.68 4.55 -23.25
CA PHE A 80 22.56 3.11 -22.95
C PHE A 80 22.64 2.82 -21.44
N LEU A 81 23.65 3.38 -20.76
CA LEU A 81 23.84 3.19 -19.31
C LEU A 81 22.66 3.75 -18.50
N GLN A 82 22.19 4.95 -18.86
CA GLN A 82 21.02 5.58 -18.24
C GLN A 82 19.77 4.70 -18.36
N SER A 83 19.50 4.20 -19.57
CA SER A 83 18.34 3.31 -19.81
C SER A 83 18.47 2.00 -19.05
N ARG A 84 19.68 1.44 -18.99
CA ARG A 84 19.95 0.19 -18.30
C ARG A 84 19.79 0.32 -16.78
N ASN A 85 20.29 1.41 -16.19
CA ASN A 85 20.11 1.71 -14.78
C ASN A 85 18.65 1.99 -14.44
N ALA A 86 17.96 2.78 -15.26
CA ALA A 86 16.53 3.04 -15.07
C ALA A 86 15.74 1.75 -14.97
N TRP A 87 16.01 0.78 -15.84
CA TRP A 87 15.38 -0.54 -15.77
C TRP A 87 15.68 -1.27 -14.46
N GLN A 88 16.93 -1.33 -14.02
CA GLN A 88 17.33 -2.02 -12.80
C GLN A 88 16.72 -1.41 -11.53
N TYR A 89 16.62 -0.09 -11.46
CA TYR A 89 15.97 0.59 -10.34
C TYR A 89 14.47 0.37 -10.34
N THR A 90 13.84 0.34 -11.51
CA THR A 90 12.41 0.01 -11.63
C THR A 90 12.15 -1.42 -11.20
N GLU A 91 12.97 -2.39 -11.65
CA GLU A 91 12.89 -3.79 -11.24
C GLU A 91 13.02 -3.95 -9.71
N PHE A 92 14.03 -3.32 -9.12
CA PHE A 92 14.23 -3.32 -7.67
C PHE A 92 13.03 -2.73 -6.90
N ARG A 93 12.47 -1.61 -7.38
CA ARG A 93 11.28 -1.00 -6.79
C ARG A 93 10.06 -1.92 -6.89
N THR A 94 9.79 -2.49 -8.06
CA THR A 94 8.57 -3.25 -8.33
C THR A 94 8.64 -4.68 -7.81
N ASP A 95 9.70 -5.41 -8.13
CA ASP A 95 9.81 -6.82 -7.74
C ASP A 95 10.18 -7.00 -6.26
N PHE A 96 11.11 -6.19 -5.75
CA PHE A 96 11.54 -6.33 -4.37
C PHE A 96 10.67 -5.57 -3.39
N PHE A 97 10.55 -4.23 -3.53
CA PHE A 97 9.85 -3.43 -2.52
C PHE A 97 8.34 -3.47 -2.62
N THR A 98 7.77 -3.34 -3.83
CA THR A 98 6.30 -3.35 -3.98
C THR A 98 5.75 -4.71 -3.58
N ARG A 99 6.37 -5.81 -4.04
CA ARG A 99 5.98 -7.16 -3.65
C ARG A 99 6.11 -7.37 -2.14
N ARG A 100 7.23 -6.99 -1.53
CA ARG A 100 7.44 -7.09 -0.08
C ARG A 100 6.42 -6.28 0.72
N LEU A 101 6.06 -5.08 0.25
CA LEU A 101 5.05 -4.22 0.87
C LEU A 101 3.68 -4.88 0.82
N LEU A 102 3.27 -5.43 -0.32
CA LEU A 102 1.99 -6.15 -0.47
C LEU A 102 1.95 -7.39 0.43
N CYS A 103 3.01 -8.21 0.43
CA CYS A 103 3.10 -9.39 1.29
C CYS A 103 3.03 -9.02 2.77
N HIS A 104 3.72 -7.95 3.19
CA HIS A 104 3.69 -7.49 4.57
C HIS A 104 2.30 -6.99 4.97
N PHE A 105 1.64 -6.21 4.09
CA PHE A 105 0.28 -5.72 4.32
C PHE A 105 -0.73 -6.86 4.53
N MET A 106 -0.58 -7.98 3.81
CA MET A 106 -1.44 -9.15 3.94
C MET A 106 -1.15 -9.98 5.21
N GLN A 107 -0.03 -9.76 5.89
CA GLN A 107 0.44 -10.59 7.00
C GLN A 107 0.51 -9.87 8.35
N ILE A 108 0.38 -8.54 8.39
CA ILE A 108 0.39 -7.79 9.65
C ILE A 108 -0.82 -8.15 10.51
N ASP A 109 -0.69 -7.89 11.81
CA ASP A 109 -1.76 -8.12 12.78
C ASP A 109 -3.04 -7.38 12.38
N TYR A 110 -4.18 -8.09 12.37
CA TYR A 110 -5.47 -7.55 11.96
C TYR A 110 -5.94 -6.39 12.87
N ALA A 111 -5.68 -6.48 14.16
CA ALA A 111 -6.03 -5.43 15.11
C ALA A 111 -5.29 -4.12 14.78
N VAL A 112 -4.00 -4.24 14.45
CA VAL A 112 -3.16 -3.11 14.02
C VAL A 112 -3.60 -2.57 12.67
N LEU A 113 -3.95 -3.46 11.71
CA LEU A 113 -4.41 -3.07 10.38
C LEU A 113 -5.69 -2.20 10.42
N THR A 114 -6.58 -2.47 11.37
CA THR A 114 -7.85 -1.73 11.50
C THR A 114 -7.70 -0.33 12.12
N GLU A 115 -6.53 0.01 12.65
CA GLU A 115 -6.29 1.35 13.19
C GLU A 115 -6.17 2.41 12.09
N PRO A 116 -6.85 3.57 12.21
CA PRO A 116 -6.77 4.64 11.22
C PRO A 116 -5.34 5.14 10.96
N LYS A 117 -4.49 5.16 11.99
CA LYS A 117 -3.09 5.58 11.87
C LYS A 117 -2.28 4.61 11.00
N THR A 118 -2.53 3.32 11.13
CA THR A 118 -1.87 2.28 10.33
C THR A 118 -2.27 2.37 8.86
N LEU A 119 -3.54 2.59 8.57
CA LEU A 119 -4.01 2.79 7.19
C LEU A 119 -3.37 4.03 6.55
N GLN A 120 -3.23 5.13 7.30
CA GLN A 120 -2.51 6.32 6.82
C GLN A 120 -1.01 6.05 6.59
N LEU A 121 -0.37 5.28 7.48
CA LEU A 121 1.03 4.88 7.32
C LEU A 121 1.21 3.98 6.10
N ALA A 122 0.32 3.01 5.90
CA ALA A 122 0.32 2.13 4.73
C ALA A 122 0.22 2.94 3.42
N GLU A 123 -0.66 3.94 3.37
CA GLU A 123 -0.83 4.82 2.21
C GLU A 123 0.44 5.64 1.92
N LYS A 124 1.11 6.14 2.96
CA LYS A 124 2.41 6.83 2.84
C LYS A 124 3.51 5.87 2.37
N ALA A 125 3.52 4.64 2.88
CA ALA A 125 4.49 3.60 2.48
C ALA A 125 4.31 3.19 1.01
N VAL A 126 3.06 3.03 0.54
CA VAL A 126 2.75 2.83 -0.89
C VAL A 126 3.30 3.97 -1.73
N GLY A 127 3.16 5.23 -1.27
CA GLY A 127 3.72 6.40 -1.94
C GLY A 127 5.23 6.32 -2.20
N ALA A 128 5.99 5.61 -1.36
CA ALA A 128 7.43 5.40 -1.55
C ALA A 128 7.79 4.47 -2.72
N THR A 129 6.82 3.69 -3.22
CA THR A 129 7.03 2.70 -4.29
C THR A 129 6.20 2.97 -5.55
N CYS A 130 5.42 4.07 -5.61
CA CYS A 130 4.44 4.30 -6.67
C CYS A 130 5.02 4.92 -7.97
N SER A 131 6.22 5.49 -7.93
CA SER A 131 6.78 6.26 -9.07
C SER A 131 8.31 6.13 -9.14
N ASN A 132 8.85 6.37 -10.34
CA ASN A 132 10.29 6.37 -10.62
C ASN A 132 11.05 7.63 -10.14
N TRP A 133 10.34 8.67 -9.69
CA TRP A 133 10.92 9.93 -9.22
C TRP A 133 10.74 10.18 -7.71
N VAL A 134 10.21 9.19 -6.99
CA VAL A 134 9.96 9.30 -5.54
C VAL A 134 10.47 8.08 -4.80
N GLY A 135 10.62 8.20 -3.49
CA GLY A 135 10.95 7.10 -2.59
C GLY A 135 12.15 6.26 -3.04
N VAL A 136 11.91 4.97 -3.22
CA VAL A 136 12.97 3.97 -3.47
C VAL A 136 13.74 4.23 -4.75
N GLU A 137 13.07 4.35 -5.89
CA GLU A 137 13.74 4.54 -7.19
C GLU A 137 14.28 5.95 -7.34
N GLY A 138 13.51 6.97 -6.87
CA GLY A 138 13.92 8.37 -6.94
C GLY A 138 15.25 8.62 -6.24
N MET A 139 15.51 7.93 -5.11
CA MET A 139 16.75 8.09 -4.36
C MET A 139 17.98 7.80 -5.25
N PHE A 140 18.00 6.67 -5.95
CA PHE A 140 19.14 6.30 -6.80
C PHE A 140 19.31 7.22 -8.01
N ARG A 141 18.20 7.72 -8.58
CA ARG A 141 18.25 8.70 -9.67
C ARG A 141 18.84 10.03 -9.23
N TYR A 142 18.49 10.50 -8.04
CA TYR A 142 19.07 11.72 -7.48
C TYR A 142 20.53 11.52 -7.06
N ASP A 143 20.91 10.33 -6.62
CA ASP A 143 22.31 10.00 -6.35
C ASP A 143 23.18 10.14 -7.61
N VAL A 144 22.74 9.59 -8.75
CA VAL A 144 23.43 9.79 -10.03
C VAL A 144 23.63 11.27 -10.33
N THR A 145 22.54 12.06 -10.19
CA THR A 145 22.59 13.51 -10.42
C THR A 145 23.54 14.22 -9.45
N ILE A 146 23.51 13.89 -8.15
CA ILE A 146 24.36 14.51 -7.15
C ILE A 146 25.83 14.20 -7.42
N TYR A 147 26.18 12.93 -7.64
CA TYR A 147 27.58 12.52 -7.84
C TYR A 147 28.14 12.98 -9.18
N SER A 148 27.36 12.92 -10.27
CA SER A 148 27.78 13.42 -11.58
C SER A 148 27.97 14.95 -11.57
N SER A 149 27.02 15.67 -10.97
CA SER A 149 27.11 17.13 -10.88
C SER A 149 28.25 17.56 -9.95
N PHE A 150 28.55 16.83 -8.88
CA PHE A 150 29.70 17.11 -8.02
C PHE A 150 31.03 16.87 -8.77
N LEU A 151 31.16 15.78 -9.51
CA LEU A 151 32.33 15.51 -10.33
C LEU A 151 32.51 16.52 -11.46
N GLY A 152 31.38 16.89 -12.12
CA GLY A 152 31.35 17.94 -13.15
C GLY A 152 31.76 19.30 -12.59
N LEU A 153 31.31 19.65 -11.39
CA LEU A 153 31.67 20.90 -10.73
C LEU A 153 33.18 21.00 -10.45
N ILE A 154 33.83 19.89 -10.01
CA ILE A 154 35.29 19.82 -9.83
C ILE A 154 35.99 20.00 -11.18
N LEU A 155 35.55 19.31 -12.23
CA LEU A 155 36.12 19.40 -13.55
C LEU A 155 36.08 20.83 -14.11
N TYR A 156 34.89 21.48 -14.03
CA TYR A 156 34.72 22.83 -14.53
C TYR A 156 35.44 23.89 -13.66
N ALA A 157 35.52 23.69 -12.35
CA ALA A 157 36.35 24.52 -11.48
C ALA A 157 37.82 24.46 -11.89
N GLY A 158 38.31 23.25 -12.21
CA GLY A 158 39.68 23.06 -12.74
C GLY A 158 39.91 23.84 -14.04
N LEU A 159 38.98 23.74 -15.00
CA LEU A 159 39.05 24.50 -16.26
C LEU A 159 39.04 26.02 -16.04
N ILE A 160 38.14 26.53 -15.20
CA ILE A 160 38.04 27.97 -14.88
C ILE A 160 39.30 28.44 -14.18
N GLY A 161 39.88 27.61 -13.29
CA GLY A 161 41.13 27.90 -12.56
C GLY A 161 42.32 28.19 -13.47
N THR A 162 42.39 27.56 -14.67
CA THR A 162 43.45 27.86 -15.67
C THR A 162 43.28 29.25 -16.29
N VAL A 163 42.07 29.81 -16.27
CA VAL A 163 41.81 31.16 -16.78
C VAL A 163 42.10 32.20 -15.70
N HIS A 164 41.39 32.15 -14.57
CA HIS A 164 41.67 33.00 -13.43
C HIS A 164 40.96 32.48 -12.16
N PRO A 165 41.68 32.27 -11.03
CA PRO A 165 41.12 31.68 -9.83
C PRO A 165 40.02 32.57 -9.14
N ALA A 166 40.07 33.88 -9.32
CA ALA A 166 39.05 34.80 -8.76
C ALA A 166 37.64 34.53 -9.33
N ILE A 167 37.53 33.99 -10.55
CA ILE A 167 36.23 33.64 -11.11
C ILE A 167 35.59 32.52 -10.29
N ILE A 168 36.39 31.52 -9.85
CA ILE A 168 35.88 30.43 -9.01
C ILE A 168 35.26 30.99 -7.72
N LEU A 169 35.96 31.94 -7.06
CA LEU A 169 35.51 32.57 -5.83
C LEU A 169 34.17 33.31 -6.07
N LEU A 170 34.06 34.05 -7.17
CA LEU A 170 32.82 34.75 -7.53
C LEU A 170 31.68 33.72 -7.75
N LEU A 171 31.91 32.67 -8.50
CA LEU A 171 30.92 31.62 -8.77
C LEU A 171 30.47 30.94 -7.46
N LEU A 172 31.38 30.63 -6.54
CA LEU A 172 31.05 30.04 -5.24
C LEU A 172 30.18 30.97 -4.41
N VAL A 173 30.53 32.25 -4.31
CA VAL A 173 29.75 33.23 -3.54
C VAL A 173 28.32 33.35 -4.10
N LEU A 174 28.18 33.52 -5.41
CA LEU A 174 26.86 33.63 -6.05
C LEU A 174 26.04 32.32 -5.89
N SER A 175 26.68 31.15 -6.01
CA SER A 175 26.05 29.85 -5.82
C SER A 175 25.57 29.66 -4.38
N VAL A 176 26.34 30.10 -3.37
CA VAL A 176 25.92 30.05 -1.96
C VAL A 176 24.70 30.96 -1.73
N LEU A 177 24.66 32.16 -2.33
CA LEU A 177 23.50 33.03 -2.26
C LEU A 177 22.23 32.40 -2.87
N GLN A 178 22.38 31.76 -4.02
CA GLN A 178 21.30 31.00 -4.67
C GLN A 178 20.82 29.86 -3.76
N PHE A 179 21.74 29.09 -3.19
CA PHE A 179 21.41 28.01 -2.26
C PHE A 179 20.64 28.50 -1.03
N LEU A 180 21.06 29.60 -0.41
CA LEU A 180 20.38 30.19 0.75
C LEU A 180 18.95 30.65 0.41
N SER A 181 18.76 31.23 -0.78
CA SER A 181 17.44 31.62 -1.27
C SER A 181 16.55 30.39 -1.51
N TYR A 182 17.06 29.40 -2.21
CA TYR A 182 16.35 28.15 -2.46
C TYR A 182 15.95 27.43 -1.15
N ARG A 183 16.87 27.35 -0.20
CA ARG A 183 16.62 26.77 1.13
C ARG A 183 15.47 27.47 1.87
N ARG A 184 15.34 28.81 1.73
CA ARG A 184 14.21 29.55 2.31
C ARG A 184 12.88 29.13 1.67
N ALA A 185 12.81 29.04 0.34
CA ALA A 185 11.62 28.61 -0.38
C ALA A 185 11.24 27.15 -0.03
N ALA A 186 12.22 26.24 -0.02
CA ALA A 186 12.01 24.85 0.38
C ALA A 186 11.55 24.70 1.84
N SER A 187 12.14 25.47 2.77
CA SER A 187 11.69 25.47 4.19
C SER A 187 10.27 25.99 4.35
N TYR A 188 9.84 26.93 3.50
CA TYR A 188 8.46 27.41 3.50
C TYR A 188 7.50 26.31 3.03
N GLU A 189 7.84 25.57 1.98
CA GLU A 189 7.06 24.42 1.51
C GLU A 189 6.92 23.35 2.59
N VAL A 190 8.04 22.94 3.22
CA VAL A 190 8.03 21.93 4.28
C VAL A 190 7.09 22.30 5.42
N ARG A 191 7.08 23.57 5.86
CA ARG A 191 6.17 24.04 6.93
C ARG A 191 4.69 23.98 6.55
N ARG A 192 4.37 23.96 5.25
CA ARG A 192 2.99 23.89 4.73
C ARG A 192 2.60 22.50 4.24
N ARG A 193 3.51 21.53 4.37
CA ARG A 193 3.29 20.17 3.86
C ARG A 193 2.15 19.46 4.56
N ASP A 194 2.02 19.65 5.87
CA ASP A 194 0.94 19.05 6.66
C ASP A 194 -0.43 19.60 6.22
N ASP A 195 -0.55 20.92 6.04
CA ASP A 195 -1.76 21.57 5.55
C ASP A 195 -2.19 21.02 4.17
N LEU A 196 -1.22 20.78 3.27
CA LEU A 196 -1.47 20.20 1.94
C LEU A 196 -1.89 18.73 2.05
N SER A 197 -1.19 17.96 2.88
CA SER A 197 -1.47 16.53 3.06
C SER A 197 -2.90 16.27 3.55
N GLU A 198 -3.39 17.07 4.48
CA GLU A 198 -4.78 16.97 4.98
C GLU A 198 -5.81 17.17 3.86
N ILE A 199 -5.56 18.18 3.00
CA ILE A 199 -6.46 18.45 1.87
C ILE A 199 -6.34 17.33 0.81
N GLU A 200 -5.13 16.84 0.52
CA GLU A 200 -4.90 15.75 -0.43
C GLU A 200 -5.60 14.45 -0.01
N VAL A 201 -5.59 14.12 1.30
CA VAL A 201 -6.35 12.98 1.85
C VAL A 201 -7.84 13.16 1.58
N SER A 202 -8.38 14.36 1.86
CA SER A 202 -9.79 14.66 1.61
C SER A 202 -10.13 14.57 0.12
N GLN A 203 -9.29 15.10 -0.78
CA GLN A 203 -9.50 15.01 -2.23
C GLN A 203 -9.47 13.57 -2.73
N ARG A 204 -8.54 12.73 -2.23
CA ARG A 204 -8.48 11.29 -2.58
C ARG A 204 -9.72 10.54 -2.10
N TYR A 205 -10.24 10.85 -0.92
CA TYR A 205 -11.51 10.31 -0.46
C TYR A 205 -12.64 10.60 -1.45
N PHE A 206 -12.77 11.86 -1.91
CA PHE A 206 -13.77 12.22 -2.91
C PHE A 206 -13.59 11.47 -4.23
N GLN A 207 -12.35 11.35 -4.71
CA GLN A 207 -12.06 10.57 -5.92
C GLN A 207 -12.49 9.12 -5.77
N LYS A 208 -12.11 8.47 -4.64
CA LYS A 208 -12.48 7.09 -4.35
C LYS A 208 -14.00 6.90 -4.31
N GLN A 209 -14.74 7.82 -3.67
CA GLN A 209 -16.20 7.74 -3.61
C GLN A 209 -16.85 8.00 -4.97
N SER A 210 -16.30 8.90 -5.79
CA SER A 210 -16.82 9.18 -7.13
C SER A 210 -16.73 7.99 -8.08
N TYR A 211 -15.73 7.13 -7.91
CA TYR A 211 -15.58 5.89 -8.68
C TYR A 211 -16.27 4.67 -8.03
N ASN A 212 -16.84 4.82 -6.83
CA ASN A 212 -17.51 3.74 -6.14
C ASN A 212 -18.89 3.48 -6.77
N THR A 213 -19.03 2.36 -7.46
CA THR A 213 -20.29 1.96 -8.11
C THR A 213 -21.43 1.77 -7.11
N SER A 214 -21.13 1.32 -5.88
CA SER A 214 -22.14 1.16 -4.82
C SER A 214 -22.78 2.48 -4.40
N ALA A 215 -21.98 3.57 -4.35
CA ALA A 215 -22.51 4.91 -4.05
C ALA A 215 -23.23 5.55 -5.25
N GLY A 216 -23.03 5.02 -6.45
CA GLY A 216 -23.52 5.62 -7.70
C GLY A 216 -25.04 5.75 -7.78
N LYS A 217 -25.81 4.83 -7.18
CA LYS A 217 -27.27 4.88 -7.10
C LYS A 217 -27.73 6.02 -6.18
N ASP A 218 -27.14 6.15 -5.01
CA ASP A 218 -27.53 7.14 -4.00
C ASP A 218 -27.15 8.56 -4.45
N ILE A 219 -25.97 8.72 -5.06
CA ILE A 219 -25.53 10.00 -5.66
C ILE A 219 -26.55 10.51 -6.67
N ARG A 220 -27.14 9.62 -7.51
CA ARG A 220 -28.13 9.98 -8.52
C ARG A 220 -29.50 10.23 -7.92
N LEU A 221 -29.96 9.31 -7.06
CA LEU A 221 -31.29 9.36 -6.46
C LEU A 221 -31.47 10.62 -5.60
N TYR A 222 -30.49 10.93 -4.79
CA TYR A 222 -30.51 12.09 -3.90
C TYR A 222 -29.87 13.35 -4.52
N GLN A 223 -29.49 13.32 -5.80
CA GLN A 223 -28.91 14.44 -6.55
C GLN A 223 -27.69 15.07 -5.84
N LEU A 224 -26.85 14.23 -5.23
CA LEU A 224 -25.70 14.67 -4.41
C LEU A 224 -24.58 15.33 -5.22
N ASN A 225 -24.62 15.25 -6.55
CA ASN A 225 -23.57 15.75 -7.46
C ASN A 225 -23.24 17.24 -7.24
N GLY A 226 -24.27 18.09 -7.11
CA GLY A 226 -24.09 19.53 -6.88
C GLY A 226 -23.44 19.86 -5.53
N TRP A 227 -23.85 19.15 -4.49
CA TRP A 227 -23.26 19.30 -3.16
C TRP A 227 -21.80 18.80 -3.12
N LEU A 228 -21.54 17.61 -3.66
CA LEU A 228 -20.20 17.01 -3.70
C LEU A 228 -19.24 17.89 -4.52
N ASP A 229 -19.67 18.40 -5.69
CA ASP A 229 -18.87 19.33 -6.49
C ASP A 229 -18.57 20.62 -5.71
N GLY A 230 -19.56 21.17 -4.99
CA GLY A 230 -19.38 22.33 -4.13
C GLY A 230 -18.31 22.13 -3.05
N VAL A 231 -18.36 20.98 -2.36
CA VAL A 231 -17.35 20.62 -1.35
C VAL A 231 -15.96 20.43 -1.99
N TYR A 232 -15.87 19.73 -3.11
CA TYR A 232 -14.60 19.53 -3.84
C TYR A 232 -14.00 20.87 -4.30
N ARG A 233 -14.83 21.77 -4.86
CA ARG A 233 -14.38 23.12 -5.25
C ARG A 233 -13.87 23.92 -4.05
N GLN A 234 -14.49 23.79 -2.88
CA GLN A 234 -14.01 24.49 -1.67
C GLN A 234 -12.66 23.94 -1.21
N LEU A 235 -12.48 22.61 -1.20
CA LEU A 235 -11.19 21.96 -0.91
C LEU A 235 -10.12 22.40 -1.90
N ASN A 236 -10.45 22.38 -3.19
CA ASN A 236 -9.52 22.77 -4.26
C ASN A 236 -9.12 24.25 -4.16
N LYS A 237 -10.04 25.15 -3.81
CA LYS A 237 -9.71 26.57 -3.55
C LYS A 237 -8.72 26.73 -2.39
N ARG A 238 -8.87 25.96 -1.30
CA ARG A 238 -7.91 25.96 -0.18
C ARG A 238 -6.55 25.43 -0.62
N TYR A 239 -6.52 24.30 -1.34
CA TYR A 239 -5.32 23.71 -1.90
C TYR A 239 -4.56 24.69 -2.79
N GLN A 240 -5.26 25.30 -3.76
CA GLN A 240 -4.68 26.27 -4.70
C GLN A 240 -4.13 27.52 -3.98
N LYS A 241 -4.80 28.00 -2.92
CA LYS A 241 -4.32 29.15 -2.13
C LYS A 241 -2.99 28.86 -1.43
N ILE A 242 -2.83 27.65 -0.87
CA ILE A 242 -1.58 27.23 -0.24
C ILE A 242 -0.50 27.03 -1.31
N LEU A 243 -0.85 26.31 -2.38
CA LEU A 243 0.07 26.05 -3.49
C LEU A 243 0.56 27.33 -4.16
N PHE A 244 -0.32 28.31 -4.36
CA PHE A 244 0.04 29.62 -4.90
C PHE A 244 1.08 30.33 -4.04
N ARG A 245 0.95 30.30 -2.71
CA ARG A 245 1.93 30.90 -1.80
C ARG A 245 3.28 30.20 -1.85
N ILE A 246 3.28 28.85 -1.94
CA ILE A 246 4.50 28.07 -2.12
C ILE A 246 5.15 28.43 -3.45
N ARG A 247 4.37 28.42 -4.55
CA ARG A 247 4.87 28.78 -5.88
C ARG A 247 5.39 30.23 -5.96
N SER A 248 4.75 31.16 -5.25
CA SER A 248 5.24 32.54 -5.16
C SER A 248 6.59 32.65 -4.46
N ALA A 249 6.85 31.82 -3.43
CA ALA A 249 8.15 31.76 -2.78
C ALA A 249 9.24 31.22 -3.73
N TYR A 250 8.93 30.16 -4.51
CA TYR A 250 9.83 29.67 -5.54
C TYR A 250 10.03 30.66 -6.69
N PHE A 251 8.97 31.35 -7.14
CA PHE A 251 9.08 32.40 -8.15
C PHE A 251 10.02 33.53 -7.71
N ALA A 252 9.92 33.96 -6.45
CA ALA A 252 10.85 34.95 -5.91
C ALA A 252 12.30 34.45 -5.90
N ASN A 253 12.51 33.17 -5.57
CA ASN A 253 13.81 32.53 -5.68
C ASN A 253 14.32 32.49 -7.13
N ASP A 254 13.46 32.12 -8.09
CA ASP A 254 13.82 32.03 -9.51
C ASP A 254 14.18 33.40 -10.08
N LEU A 255 13.46 34.46 -9.68
CA LEU A 255 13.78 35.85 -10.06
C LEU A 255 15.14 36.27 -9.51
N LEU A 256 15.44 35.96 -8.24
CA LEU A 256 16.75 36.25 -7.65
C LEU A 256 17.85 35.44 -8.39
N THR A 257 17.59 34.18 -8.67
CA THR A 257 18.52 33.30 -9.37
C THR A 257 18.85 33.84 -10.77
N LEU A 258 17.84 34.27 -11.54
CA LEU A 258 18.04 34.92 -12.85
C LEU A 258 18.86 36.22 -12.72
N THR A 259 18.58 37.04 -11.73
CA THR A 259 19.34 38.30 -11.47
C THR A 259 20.79 37.99 -11.18
N LEU A 260 21.07 37.00 -10.31
CA LEU A 260 22.44 36.59 -9.97
C LEU A 260 23.15 35.97 -11.18
N GLN A 261 22.44 35.21 -12.04
CA GLN A 261 22.98 34.68 -13.28
C GLN A 261 23.37 35.77 -14.27
N LEU A 262 22.52 36.77 -14.48
CA LEU A 262 22.82 37.93 -15.33
C LEU A 262 24.03 38.71 -14.81
N LEU A 263 24.12 38.91 -13.51
CA LEU A 263 25.28 39.57 -12.88
C LEU A 263 26.56 38.76 -13.09
N ARG A 264 26.50 37.47 -12.86
CA ARG A 264 27.59 36.53 -13.12
C ARG A 264 28.07 36.60 -14.55
N ASP A 265 27.12 36.44 -15.51
CA ASP A 265 27.46 36.42 -16.92
C ASP A 265 28.04 37.75 -17.39
N GLY A 266 27.48 38.87 -16.93
CA GLY A 266 28.02 40.21 -17.20
C GLY A 266 29.45 40.38 -16.72
N ILE A 267 29.76 39.98 -15.48
CA ILE A 267 31.11 40.07 -14.92
C ILE A 267 32.07 39.11 -15.61
N CYS A 268 31.69 37.83 -15.72
CA CYS A 268 32.57 36.79 -16.31
C CYS A 268 32.82 37.04 -17.80
N TYR A 269 31.76 37.30 -18.58
CA TYR A 269 31.91 37.54 -20.00
C TYR A 269 32.64 38.85 -20.29
N GLY A 270 32.34 39.92 -19.52
CA GLY A 270 33.09 41.20 -19.63
C GLY A 270 34.60 40.98 -19.40
N PHE A 271 34.96 40.21 -18.35
CA PHE A 271 36.35 39.86 -18.08
C PHE A 271 36.99 39.01 -19.19
N LEU A 272 36.30 38.00 -19.70
CA LEU A 272 36.77 37.16 -20.77
C LEU A 272 36.96 37.91 -22.08
N ILE A 273 36.01 38.84 -22.45
CA ILE A 273 36.11 39.72 -23.61
C ILE A 273 37.30 40.67 -23.45
N TYR A 274 37.50 41.23 -22.27
CA TYR A 274 38.67 42.09 -21.96
C TYR A 274 39.97 41.35 -22.23
N ARG A 275 40.11 40.10 -21.74
CA ARG A 275 41.31 39.29 -22.01
C ARG A 275 41.53 38.93 -23.46
N LEU A 276 40.44 38.63 -24.19
CA LEU A 276 40.46 38.33 -25.62
C LEU A 276 40.93 39.55 -26.43
N SER A 277 40.36 40.77 -26.12
CA SER A 277 40.71 42.01 -26.83
C SER A 277 42.18 42.46 -26.61
N HIS A 278 42.79 42.07 -25.47
CA HIS A 278 44.22 42.35 -25.20
C HIS A 278 45.15 41.21 -25.70
N GLY A 279 44.60 40.24 -26.48
CA GLY A 279 45.44 39.16 -27.05
C GLY A 279 46.02 38.18 -26.02
N THR A 280 45.54 38.16 -24.78
CA THR A 280 46.01 37.25 -23.73
C THR A 280 45.23 35.92 -23.70
N MET A 281 44.30 35.71 -24.63
CA MET A 281 43.46 34.52 -24.74
C MET A 281 43.08 34.29 -26.23
N THR A 282 43.07 33.00 -26.67
CA THR A 282 42.56 32.61 -27.99
C THR A 282 41.04 32.54 -28.01
N VAL A 283 40.42 32.57 -29.21
CA VAL A 283 38.95 32.45 -29.35
C VAL A 283 38.49 31.09 -28.88
N SER A 284 39.23 30.04 -29.17
CA SER A 284 38.92 28.68 -28.71
C SER A 284 38.93 28.58 -27.15
N CYS A 285 39.90 29.16 -26.46
CA CYS A 285 39.92 29.24 -25.00
C CYS A 285 38.78 30.10 -24.44
N PHE A 286 38.42 31.16 -25.11
CA PHE A 286 37.26 32.01 -24.74
C PHE A 286 35.96 31.21 -24.74
N VAL A 287 35.67 30.46 -25.81
CA VAL A 287 34.45 29.62 -25.91
C VAL A 287 34.46 28.52 -24.88
N LEU A 288 35.61 27.87 -24.62
CA LEU A 288 35.73 26.87 -23.56
C LEU A 288 35.43 27.43 -22.18
N ALA A 289 35.97 28.63 -21.87
CA ALA A 289 35.74 29.30 -20.60
C ALA A 289 34.28 29.73 -20.41
N LEU A 290 33.63 30.23 -21.45
CA LEU A 290 32.21 30.54 -21.47
C LEU A 290 31.35 29.33 -21.09
N GLY A 291 31.60 28.21 -21.76
CA GLY A 291 30.89 26.95 -21.49
C GLY A 291 31.16 26.45 -20.07
N ALA A 292 32.39 26.59 -19.58
CA ALA A 292 32.77 26.17 -18.22
C ALA A 292 32.07 27.00 -17.13
N VAL A 293 31.97 28.33 -17.28
CA VAL A 293 31.25 29.22 -16.35
C VAL A 293 29.77 28.86 -16.28
N SER A 294 29.14 28.65 -17.44
CA SER A 294 27.74 28.27 -17.52
C SER A 294 27.49 26.90 -16.90
N GLY A 295 28.30 25.90 -17.27
CA GLY A 295 28.20 24.53 -16.78
C GLY A 295 28.46 24.38 -15.28
N PHE A 296 29.42 25.14 -14.71
CA PHE A 296 29.65 25.17 -13.26
C PHE A 296 28.37 25.53 -12.49
N SER A 297 27.68 26.56 -12.94
CA SER A 297 26.44 26.99 -12.29
C SER A 297 25.28 26.01 -12.50
N SER A 298 25.21 25.37 -13.66
CA SER A 298 24.23 24.31 -13.93
C SER A 298 24.40 23.16 -12.95
N TYR A 299 25.61 22.63 -12.80
CA TYR A 299 25.91 21.54 -11.86
C TYR A 299 25.62 21.91 -10.41
N PHE A 300 25.91 23.15 -10.01
CA PHE A 300 25.59 23.58 -8.66
C PHE A 300 24.07 23.61 -8.40
N ASN A 301 23.29 24.12 -9.36
CA ASN A 301 21.83 24.13 -9.27
C ASN A 301 21.26 22.71 -9.25
N GLU A 302 21.79 21.81 -10.07
CA GLU A 302 21.40 20.40 -10.11
C GLU A 302 21.66 19.70 -8.77
N ILE A 303 22.81 19.89 -8.15
CA ILE A 303 23.11 19.36 -6.81
C ILE A 303 22.08 19.85 -5.81
N THR A 304 21.80 21.15 -5.80
CA THR A 304 20.86 21.76 -4.85
C THR A 304 19.46 21.20 -5.01
N ALA A 305 18.98 21.08 -6.24
CA ALA A 305 17.67 20.51 -6.55
C ALA A 305 17.59 19.02 -6.22
N ALA A 306 18.61 18.25 -6.59
CA ALA A 306 18.68 16.83 -6.34
C ALA A 306 18.75 16.50 -4.83
N LEU A 307 19.57 17.23 -4.05
CA LEU A 307 19.63 17.09 -2.58
C LEU A 307 18.26 17.30 -1.94
N SER A 308 17.54 18.33 -2.36
CA SER A 308 16.21 18.62 -1.78
C SER A 308 15.20 17.49 -2.09
N LYS A 309 15.23 16.96 -3.30
CA LYS A 309 14.37 15.84 -3.71
C LYS A 309 14.78 14.53 -3.04
N SER A 310 16.09 14.29 -2.86
CA SER A 310 16.57 13.10 -2.14
C SER A 310 16.16 13.11 -0.67
N LEU A 311 16.12 14.26 -0.02
CA LEU A 311 15.59 14.38 1.35
C LEU A 311 14.11 13.97 1.44
N LEU A 312 13.30 14.33 0.46
CA LEU A 312 11.90 13.87 0.38
C LEU A 312 11.81 12.36 0.16
N CYS A 313 12.68 11.79 -0.70
CA CYS A 313 12.75 10.34 -0.88
C CYS A 313 13.14 9.61 0.42
N LEU A 314 14.10 10.14 1.17
CA LEU A 314 14.53 9.57 2.45
C LEU A 314 13.41 9.61 3.51
N GLU A 315 12.57 10.63 3.49
CA GLU A 315 11.39 10.71 4.34
C GLU A 315 10.34 9.65 3.95
N GLN A 316 10.11 9.44 2.65
CA GLN A 316 9.22 8.39 2.16
C GLN A 316 9.75 6.99 2.50
N ILE A 317 11.05 6.77 2.40
CA ILE A 317 11.73 5.52 2.82
C ILE A 317 11.56 5.32 4.34
N ARG A 318 11.55 6.40 5.15
CA ARG A 318 11.26 6.30 6.58
C ARG A 318 9.87 5.71 6.82
N TRP A 319 8.82 6.20 6.16
CA TRP A 319 7.47 5.67 6.30
C TRP A 319 7.38 4.21 5.84
N LEU A 320 8.08 3.85 4.77
CA LEU A 320 8.16 2.47 4.30
C LEU A 320 8.79 1.54 5.36
N ARG A 321 9.85 1.98 6.03
CA ARG A 321 10.48 1.22 7.12
C ARG A 321 9.60 1.11 8.36
N GLU A 322 8.99 2.22 8.78
CA GLU A 322 8.03 2.24 9.89
C GLU A 322 6.85 1.30 9.62
N PHE A 323 6.41 1.21 8.37
CA PHE A 323 5.39 0.24 7.97
C PHE A 323 5.88 -1.22 8.08
N PHE A 324 7.12 -1.51 7.67
CA PHE A 324 7.71 -2.85 7.83
C PHE A 324 8.01 -3.25 9.28
N ASP A 325 8.03 -2.32 10.21
CA ASP A 325 8.19 -2.59 11.63
C ASP A 325 6.85 -2.94 12.32
N LEU A 326 5.72 -2.85 11.61
CA LEU A 326 4.43 -3.22 12.17
C LEU A 326 4.42 -4.70 12.53
N PRO A 327 3.82 -5.06 13.67
CA PRO A 327 3.89 -6.41 14.18
C PRO A 327 3.06 -7.40 13.36
N PHE A 328 3.53 -8.63 13.29
CA PHE A 328 2.76 -9.79 12.86
C PHE A 328 1.86 -10.29 13.99
N PRO A 329 0.84 -11.12 13.69
CA PRO A 329 -0.01 -11.72 14.70
C PRO A 329 0.78 -12.44 15.79
N ALA A 330 0.30 -12.39 17.02
CA ALA A 330 0.92 -13.09 18.13
C ALA A 330 1.11 -14.59 17.78
N GLY A 331 2.25 -15.15 18.15
CA GLY A 331 2.57 -16.56 17.85
C GLY A 331 3.06 -16.83 16.41
N HIS A 332 3.16 -15.83 15.53
CA HIS A 332 3.58 -16.03 14.12
C HIS A 332 4.92 -16.78 13.95
N THR A 333 5.86 -16.58 14.87
CA THR A 333 7.19 -17.23 14.85
C THR A 333 7.24 -18.53 15.66
N LEU A 334 6.15 -18.93 16.33
CA LEU A 334 6.12 -20.13 17.13
C LEU A 334 6.14 -21.39 16.22
N PRO A 335 6.76 -22.48 16.69
CA PRO A 335 6.73 -23.75 15.96
C PRO A 335 5.30 -24.33 15.93
N PHE A 336 5.02 -25.15 14.93
CA PHE A 336 3.77 -25.89 14.86
C PHE A 336 3.71 -26.92 15.99
N ARG A 337 2.52 -27.05 16.60
CA ARG A 337 2.27 -27.99 17.70
C ARG A 337 1.59 -29.27 17.17
N PRO A 338 2.13 -30.46 17.46
CA PRO A 338 1.55 -31.72 17.02
C PRO A 338 0.09 -31.92 17.45
N GLU A 339 -0.28 -31.40 18.65
CA GLU A 339 -1.62 -31.56 19.23
C GLU A 339 -2.74 -30.94 18.38
N LEU A 340 -2.40 -29.92 17.59
CA LEU A 340 -3.33 -29.27 16.63
C LEU A 340 -3.26 -29.89 15.23
N ALA A 341 -2.28 -30.74 14.96
CA ALA A 341 -2.17 -31.45 13.68
C ALA A 341 -3.05 -32.71 13.66
N GLU A 342 -3.47 -33.22 14.82
CA GLU A 342 -4.41 -34.32 14.91
C GLU A 342 -5.81 -33.86 14.49
N GLU A 343 -6.50 -34.67 13.70
CA GLU A 343 -7.88 -34.41 13.25
C GLU A 343 -8.88 -34.59 14.40
N LYS A 344 -8.74 -33.78 15.45
CA LYS A 344 -9.64 -33.80 16.60
C LYS A 344 -10.51 -32.56 16.62
N PRO A 345 -11.79 -32.70 17.01
CA PRO A 345 -12.65 -31.56 17.26
C PRO A 345 -12.03 -30.60 18.30
N LEU A 346 -12.27 -29.31 18.14
CA LEU A 346 -11.68 -28.27 18.98
C LEU A 346 -12.64 -27.90 20.11
N GLU A 347 -12.13 -27.86 21.35
CA GLU A 347 -12.79 -27.26 22.50
C GLU A 347 -12.24 -25.84 22.68
N ILE A 348 -13.12 -24.86 22.87
CA ILE A 348 -12.75 -23.44 23.05
C ILE A 348 -13.28 -22.98 24.41
N CYS A 349 -12.39 -22.53 25.30
CA CYS A 349 -12.77 -22.02 26.60
C CYS A 349 -12.42 -20.53 26.72
N PHE A 350 -13.43 -19.73 27.05
CA PHE A 350 -13.30 -18.33 27.47
C PHE A 350 -13.29 -18.27 28.99
N SER A 351 -12.26 -17.66 29.58
CA SER A 351 -12.10 -17.50 31.02
C SER A 351 -11.93 -16.02 31.36
N HIS A 352 -12.98 -15.42 31.91
CA HIS A 352 -13.01 -14.02 32.37
C HIS A 352 -12.56 -13.02 31.27
N VAL A 353 -13.04 -13.21 30.03
CA VAL A 353 -12.62 -12.44 28.87
C VAL A 353 -13.34 -11.09 28.84
N SER A 354 -12.54 -10.01 28.86
CA SER A 354 -13.00 -8.66 28.57
C SER A 354 -12.31 -8.14 27.29
N PHE A 355 -13.02 -7.31 26.54
CA PHE A 355 -12.48 -6.75 25.30
C PHE A 355 -12.97 -5.32 25.03
N SER A 356 -12.02 -4.46 24.65
CA SER A 356 -12.26 -3.14 24.06
C SER A 356 -11.51 -3.03 22.73
N HIS A 357 -12.07 -2.34 21.73
CA HIS A 357 -11.35 -2.11 20.48
C HIS A 357 -10.11 -1.23 20.70
N PRO A 358 -9.03 -1.44 19.95
CA PRO A 358 -7.84 -0.60 20.02
C PRO A 358 -8.20 0.89 19.87
N GLY A 359 -7.74 1.72 20.82
CA GLY A 359 -8.01 3.17 20.83
C GLY A 359 -9.42 3.56 21.29
N GLY A 360 -10.26 2.63 21.71
CA GLY A 360 -11.61 2.89 22.26
C GLY A 360 -11.70 2.59 23.76
N ASP A 361 -12.36 3.47 24.52
CA ASP A 361 -12.57 3.28 25.97
C ASP A 361 -13.77 2.40 26.31
N LYS A 362 -14.62 2.11 25.32
CA LYS A 362 -15.86 1.34 25.55
C LYS A 362 -15.56 -0.15 25.60
N ARG A 363 -15.89 -0.79 26.72
CA ARG A 363 -15.90 -2.25 26.83
C ARG A 363 -17.02 -2.83 25.97
N ILE A 364 -16.66 -3.75 25.08
CA ILE A 364 -17.60 -4.50 24.21
C ILE A 364 -17.97 -5.82 24.88
N LEU A 365 -16.99 -6.50 25.48
CA LEU A 365 -17.20 -7.69 26.31
C LEU A 365 -16.69 -7.40 27.71
N ASP A 366 -17.42 -7.86 28.72
CA ASP A 366 -17.15 -7.60 30.12
C ASP A 366 -17.32 -8.90 30.92
N ASP A 367 -16.16 -9.50 31.30
CA ASP A 367 -16.08 -10.71 32.11
C ASP A 367 -16.85 -11.93 31.55
N VAL A 368 -16.63 -12.23 30.25
CA VAL A 368 -17.31 -13.31 29.54
C VAL A 368 -16.60 -14.63 29.79
N SER A 369 -17.34 -15.63 30.28
CA SER A 369 -16.85 -17.00 30.52
C SER A 369 -17.86 -18.02 29.97
N PHE A 370 -17.41 -18.91 29.08
CA PHE A 370 -18.16 -20.05 28.54
C PHE A 370 -17.21 -21.05 27.89
N THR A 371 -17.71 -22.24 27.59
CA THR A 371 -16.98 -23.27 26.86
C THR A 371 -17.81 -23.74 25.68
N LEU A 372 -17.17 -23.82 24.49
CA LEU A 372 -17.68 -24.55 23.34
C LEU A 372 -17.08 -25.95 23.39
N HIS A 373 -17.89 -26.93 23.72
CA HIS A 373 -17.40 -28.31 23.84
C HIS A 373 -17.13 -28.94 22.47
N ALA A 374 -16.22 -29.88 22.42
CA ALA A 374 -15.88 -30.60 21.19
C ALA A 374 -17.12 -31.30 20.62
N VAL A 375 -17.34 -31.16 19.30
CA VAL A 375 -18.49 -31.73 18.54
C VAL A 375 -19.83 -31.09 18.89
N GLU A 376 -19.88 -30.07 19.71
CA GLU A 376 -21.10 -29.37 20.11
C GLU A 376 -21.46 -28.27 19.10
N HIS A 377 -22.75 -28.07 18.85
CA HIS A 377 -23.30 -26.97 18.07
C HIS A 377 -23.90 -25.94 19.02
N THR A 378 -23.20 -24.83 19.19
CA THR A 378 -23.63 -23.76 20.08
C THR A 378 -24.19 -22.58 19.30
N ALA A 379 -25.34 -22.05 19.71
CA ALA A 379 -25.88 -20.81 19.20
C ALA A 379 -25.50 -19.64 20.11
N LEU A 380 -25.03 -18.54 19.52
CA LEU A 380 -24.78 -17.28 20.22
C LEU A 380 -25.83 -16.25 19.77
N VAL A 381 -26.75 -15.92 20.66
CA VAL A 381 -27.86 -15.01 20.38
C VAL A 381 -27.82 -13.77 21.27
N GLY A 382 -28.55 -12.74 20.93
CA GLY A 382 -28.63 -11.50 21.68
C GLY A 382 -28.92 -10.29 20.80
N ILE A 383 -29.16 -9.15 21.41
CA ILE A 383 -29.47 -7.90 20.71
C ILE A 383 -28.32 -7.41 19.83
N ASN A 384 -28.67 -6.53 18.87
CA ASN A 384 -27.65 -5.91 18.00
C ASN A 384 -26.65 -5.09 18.83
N GLY A 385 -25.36 -5.23 18.53
CA GLY A 385 -24.29 -4.53 19.25
C GLY A 385 -23.89 -5.16 20.58
N ALA A 386 -24.44 -6.32 20.96
CA ALA A 386 -24.08 -7.01 22.21
C ALA A 386 -22.63 -7.55 22.23
N GLY A 387 -21.96 -7.66 21.07
CA GLY A 387 -20.58 -8.17 20.99
C GLY A 387 -20.43 -9.54 20.31
N LYS A 388 -21.49 -10.08 19.69
CA LYS A 388 -21.49 -11.42 19.07
C LYS A 388 -20.38 -11.61 18.02
N SER A 389 -20.32 -10.75 17.01
CA SER A 389 -19.27 -10.82 15.96
C SER A 389 -17.87 -10.54 16.52
N THR A 390 -17.76 -9.86 17.67
CA THR A 390 -16.49 -9.67 18.39
C THR A 390 -16.00 -11.00 18.98
N ILE A 391 -16.88 -11.83 19.54
CA ILE A 391 -16.54 -13.17 20.02
C ILE A 391 -16.00 -14.02 18.88
N VAL A 392 -16.62 -14.02 17.69
CA VAL A 392 -16.11 -14.75 16.51
C VAL A 392 -14.71 -14.27 16.13
N LYS A 393 -14.48 -12.95 16.09
CA LYS A 393 -13.15 -12.39 15.75
C LYS A 393 -12.09 -12.74 16.80
N LEU A 394 -12.45 -12.82 18.08
CA LEU A 394 -11.57 -13.28 19.15
C LEU A 394 -11.24 -14.76 19.01
N ILE A 395 -12.24 -15.62 18.74
CA ILE A 395 -12.01 -17.06 18.45
C ILE A 395 -11.10 -17.23 17.23
N CYS A 396 -11.31 -16.44 16.18
CA CYS A 396 -10.42 -16.47 15.00
C CYS A 396 -8.99 -15.98 15.32
N GLY A 397 -8.71 -15.42 16.52
CA GLY A 397 -7.41 -14.81 16.83
C GLY A 397 -7.11 -13.54 16.06
N LEU A 398 -8.13 -12.90 15.44
CA LEU A 398 -8.02 -11.60 14.76
C LEU A 398 -7.88 -10.45 15.75
N TYR A 399 -8.34 -10.64 16.99
CA TYR A 399 -8.13 -9.75 18.12
C TYR A 399 -7.63 -10.56 19.32
N GLN A 400 -6.91 -9.89 20.21
CA GLN A 400 -6.52 -10.45 21.51
C GLN A 400 -7.46 -9.90 22.60
N PRO A 401 -7.83 -10.69 23.61
CA PRO A 401 -8.60 -10.18 24.75
C PRO A 401 -7.80 -9.12 25.50
N THR A 402 -8.51 -8.11 26.04
CA THR A 402 -7.90 -7.07 26.89
C THR A 402 -7.59 -7.63 28.28
N GLU A 403 -8.48 -8.47 28.82
CA GLU A 403 -8.35 -9.16 30.09
C GLU A 403 -8.86 -10.60 29.92
N GLY A 404 -8.40 -11.52 30.78
CA GLY A 404 -8.78 -12.93 30.70
C GLY A 404 -7.99 -13.73 29.68
N ASN A 405 -8.44 -14.94 29.38
CA ASN A 405 -7.74 -15.85 28.49
C ASN A 405 -8.71 -16.69 27.62
N ILE A 406 -8.27 -17.00 26.41
CA ILE A 406 -8.97 -17.91 25.49
C ILE A 406 -8.04 -19.09 25.24
N THR A 407 -8.55 -20.31 25.48
CA THR A 407 -7.78 -21.54 25.25
C THR A 407 -8.45 -22.40 24.19
N ILE A 408 -7.63 -23.09 23.42
CA ILE A 408 -8.01 -24.10 22.41
C ILE A 408 -7.44 -25.43 22.88
N ASN A 409 -8.30 -26.39 23.23
CA ASN A 409 -7.89 -27.67 23.81
C ASN A 409 -6.93 -27.47 25.01
N GLY A 410 -7.23 -26.48 25.87
CA GLY A 410 -6.41 -26.13 27.04
C GLY A 410 -5.15 -25.30 26.75
N ILE A 411 -4.81 -25.03 25.48
CA ILE A 411 -3.63 -24.25 25.08
C ILE A 411 -4.05 -22.79 24.84
N PRO A 412 -3.38 -21.80 25.46
CA PRO A 412 -3.68 -20.39 25.20
C PRO A 412 -3.58 -20.02 23.72
N LEU A 413 -4.62 -19.36 23.17
CA LEU A 413 -4.70 -19.00 21.74
C LEU A 413 -3.49 -18.18 21.28
N GLY A 414 -3.05 -17.20 22.07
CA GLY A 414 -1.87 -16.38 21.77
C GLY A 414 -0.54 -17.14 21.75
N SER A 415 -0.50 -18.40 22.23
CA SER A 415 0.67 -19.28 22.17
C SER A 415 0.64 -20.29 21.02
N LEU A 416 -0.37 -20.21 20.15
CA LEU A 416 -0.49 -21.02 18.94
C LEU A 416 0.10 -20.29 17.73
N ASN A 417 0.65 -21.06 16.78
CA ASN A 417 1.01 -20.49 15.49
C ASN A 417 -0.26 -20.20 14.67
N PRO A 418 -0.54 -18.93 14.27
CA PRO A 418 -1.77 -18.58 13.56
C PRO A 418 -1.96 -19.37 12.26
N ALA A 419 -0.88 -19.61 11.49
CA ALA A 419 -0.96 -20.34 10.22
C ALA A 419 -1.39 -21.80 10.42
N GLN A 420 -1.02 -22.42 11.54
CA GLN A 420 -1.47 -23.76 11.90
C GLN A 420 -2.93 -23.72 12.38
N TYR A 421 -3.27 -22.80 13.27
CA TYR A 421 -4.62 -22.66 13.80
C TYR A 421 -5.64 -22.37 12.70
N TYR A 422 -5.30 -21.48 11.78
CA TYR A 422 -6.18 -21.17 10.64
C TYR A 422 -6.47 -22.36 9.74
N LYS A 423 -5.61 -23.41 9.68
CA LYS A 423 -5.94 -24.65 8.95
C LYS A 423 -7.08 -25.41 9.61
N ALA A 424 -7.21 -25.34 10.93
CA ALA A 424 -8.19 -26.08 11.69
C ALA A 424 -9.58 -25.40 11.79
N ILE A 425 -9.68 -24.11 11.46
CA ILE A 425 -10.92 -23.33 11.58
C ILE A 425 -11.40 -22.85 10.22
N ALA A 426 -12.72 -22.65 10.09
CA ALA A 426 -13.33 -21.87 9.01
C ALA A 426 -14.36 -20.91 9.57
N ALA A 427 -14.48 -19.74 8.96
CA ALA A 427 -15.44 -18.71 9.35
C ALA A 427 -16.20 -18.20 8.12
N VAL A 428 -17.51 -18.04 8.27
CA VAL A 428 -18.37 -17.32 7.34
C VAL A 428 -18.82 -16.06 8.07
N PHE A 429 -18.32 -14.91 7.65
CA PHE A 429 -18.64 -13.60 8.25
C PHE A 429 -19.89 -13.01 7.62
N GLN A 430 -20.54 -12.10 8.33
CA GLN A 430 -21.74 -11.38 7.90
C GLN A 430 -21.54 -10.63 6.57
N ASP A 431 -20.35 -10.03 6.39
CA ASP A 431 -19.97 -9.32 5.14
C ASP A 431 -19.16 -10.28 4.24
N PRO A 432 -19.80 -10.98 3.28
CA PRO A 432 -19.11 -11.92 2.42
C PRO A 432 -18.19 -11.19 1.44
N PHE A 433 -16.97 -11.68 1.27
CA PHE A 433 -15.99 -11.14 0.34
C PHE A 433 -15.45 -12.21 -0.61
N ALA A 434 -15.56 -11.96 -1.91
CA ALA A 434 -14.95 -12.76 -2.96
C ALA A 434 -13.97 -11.91 -3.78
N LEU A 435 -12.90 -12.56 -4.23
CA LEU A 435 -11.94 -11.97 -5.15
C LEU A 435 -12.45 -12.07 -6.59
N SER A 436 -12.02 -11.17 -7.47
CA SER A 436 -12.33 -11.20 -8.91
C SER A 436 -11.52 -12.28 -9.64
N PHE A 437 -11.50 -13.49 -9.08
CA PHE A 437 -10.96 -14.72 -9.63
C PHE A 437 -12.09 -15.70 -9.99
N SER A 438 -11.76 -16.90 -10.48
CA SER A 438 -12.75 -17.93 -10.76
C SER A 438 -13.50 -18.37 -9.50
N ILE A 439 -14.69 -18.94 -9.68
CA ILE A 439 -15.48 -19.52 -8.59
C ILE A 439 -14.67 -20.62 -7.88
N ALA A 440 -13.97 -21.47 -8.64
CA ALA A 440 -13.14 -22.55 -8.09
C ALA A 440 -12.02 -22.02 -7.20
N GLU A 441 -11.29 -20.98 -7.62
CA GLU A 441 -10.23 -20.34 -6.82
C GLU A 441 -10.81 -19.66 -5.58
N ASN A 442 -12.00 -19.08 -5.67
CA ASN A 442 -12.68 -18.50 -4.50
C ASN A 442 -13.12 -19.56 -3.48
N VAL A 443 -13.46 -20.77 -3.92
CA VAL A 443 -13.84 -21.89 -3.05
C VAL A 443 -12.59 -22.54 -2.43
N SER A 444 -11.57 -22.85 -3.25
CA SER A 444 -10.36 -23.51 -2.78
C SER A 444 -9.39 -22.61 -2.03
N CYS A 445 -9.44 -21.29 -2.28
CA CYS A 445 -8.43 -20.31 -1.88
C CYS A 445 -7.02 -20.67 -2.35
N SER A 446 -6.92 -21.31 -3.52
CA SER A 446 -5.68 -21.76 -4.17
C SER A 446 -5.76 -21.52 -5.69
N PRO A 447 -4.61 -21.44 -6.38
CA PRO A 447 -4.60 -21.36 -7.84
C PRO A 447 -5.39 -22.51 -8.48
N LEU A 448 -5.94 -22.27 -9.67
CA LEU A 448 -6.81 -23.23 -10.37
C LEU A 448 -6.13 -24.58 -10.62
N GLU A 449 -4.80 -24.56 -10.86
CA GLU A 449 -3.97 -25.75 -11.09
C GLU A 449 -3.83 -26.64 -9.85
N GLU A 450 -3.93 -26.05 -8.66
CA GLU A 450 -3.83 -26.75 -7.36
C GLU A 450 -5.20 -27.10 -6.78
N THR A 451 -6.30 -26.66 -7.43
CA THR A 451 -7.66 -26.85 -6.94
C THR A 451 -8.17 -28.26 -7.28
N ASP A 452 -8.57 -29.02 -6.26
CA ASP A 452 -9.31 -30.28 -6.47
C ASP A 452 -10.73 -29.97 -6.95
N ARG A 453 -10.96 -30.15 -8.24
CA ARG A 453 -12.23 -29.83 -8.91
C ARG A 453 -13.41 -30.68 -8.40
N ASN A 454 -13.17 -31.96 -8.06
CA ASN A 454 -14.23 -32.81 -7.55
C ASN A 454 -14.70 -32.36 -6.18
N ARG A 455 -13.74 -32.07 -5.29
CA ARG A 455 -14.01 -31.54 -3.96
C ARG A 455 -14.65 -30.13 -4.02
N CYS A 456 -14.23 -29.28 -4.96
CA CYS A 456 -14.84 -27.98 -5.21
C CYS A 456 -16.31 -28.14 -5.63
N ARG A 457 -16.59 -29.00 -6.58
CA ARG A 457 -17.97 -29.29 -7.03
C ARG A 457 -18.82 -29.87 -5.90
N GLU A 458 -18.31 -30.79 -5.11
CA GLU A 458 -19.02 -31.34 -3.96
C GLU A 458 -19.35 -30.26 -2.94
N ALA A 459 -18.41 -29.36 -2.63
CA ALA A 459 -18.66 -28.24 -1.74
C ALA A 459 -19.74 -27.28 -2.28
N LEU A 460 -19.74 -27.01 -3.58
CA LEU A 460 -20.75 -26.17 -4.23
C LEU A 460 -22.15 -26.83 -4.26
N ILE A 461 -22.20 -28.15 -4.45
CA ILE A 461 -23.46 -28.92 -4.36
C ILE A 461 -24.03 -28.83 -2.94
N ARG A 462 -23.20 -29.12 -1.93
CA ARG A 462 -23.57 -29.07 -0.52
C ARG A 462 -24.00 -27.68 -0.06
N ALA A 463 -23.38 -26.62 -0.62
CA ALA A 463 -23.79 -25.24 -0.36
C ALA A 463 -25.05 -24.80 -1.14
N GLY A 464 -25.61 -25.63 -2.00
CA GLY A 464 -26.79 -25.33 -2.80
C GLY A 464 -26.54 -24.25 -3.87
N LEU A 465 -25.32 -24.15 -4.42
CA LEU A 465 -24.96 -23.18 -5.45
C LEU A 465 -24.66 -23.82 -6.81
N TRP A 466 -24.49 -25.16 -6.86
CA TRP A 466 -24.06 -25.86 -8.04
C TRP A 466 -25.02 -25.77 -9.24
N GLU A 467 -26.32 -25.80 -9.04
CA GLU A 467 -27.31 -25.73 -10.14
C GLU A 467 -27.10 -24.47 -11.00
N LYS A 468 -26.89 -23.32 -10.36
CA LYS A 468 -26.60 -22.09 -11.06
C LYS A 468 -25.23 -22.15 -11.76
N ILE A 469 -24.19 -22.64 -11.08
CA ILE A 469 -22.84 -22.68 -11.64
C ILE A 469 -22.77 -23.65 -12.81
N ALA A 470 -23.44 -24.79 -12.74
CA ALA A 470 -23.50 -25.77 -13.82
C ALA A 470 -24.14 -25.23 -15.11
N SER A 471 -25.00 -24.22 -15.02
CA SER A 471 -25.62 -23.55 -16.17
C SER A 471 -24.70 -22.54 -16.87
N LEU A 472 -23.57 -22.16 -16.26
CA LEU A 472 -22.62 -21.23 -16.84
C LEU A 472 -21.73 -21.92 -17.88
N PRO A 473 -21.30 -21.22 -18.96
CA PRO A 473 -20.46 -21.83 -20.02
C PRO A 473 -19.15 -22.42 -19.48
N GLN A 474 -18.50 -21.72 -18.54
CA GLN A 474 -17.21 -22.12 -17.94
C GLN A 474 -17.39 -22.77 -16.56
N LYS A 475 -18.64 -22.97 -16.09
CA LYS A 475 -18.97 -23.56 -14.79
C LYS A 475 -18.16 -22.94 -13.65
N GLU A 476 -17.47 -23.78 -12.87
CA GLU A 476 -16.63 -23.35 -11.74
C GLU A 476 -15.41 -22.51 -12.13
N GLU A 477 -15.01 -22.48 -13.39
CA GLU A 477 -13.93 -21.65 -13.91
C GLU A 477 -14.40 -20.23 -14.29
N THR A 478 -15.71 -19.93 -14.20
CA THR A 478 -16.25 -18.61 -14.45
C THR A 478 -15.73 -17.61 -13.41
N TYR A 479 -15.24 -16.46 -13.88
CA TYR A 479 -14.73 -15.38 -13.02
C TYR A 479 -15.86 -14.62 -12.33
N LEU A 480 -15.57 -14.16 -11.10
CA LEU A 480 -16.42 -13.23 -10.34
C LEU A 480 -16.00 -11.79 -10.59
N GLY A 481 -17.00 -10.91 -10.80
CA GLY A 481 -16.72 -9.52 -11.13
C GLY A 481 -16.14 -9.34 -12.54
N LYS A 482 -15.94 -8.09 -12.94
CA LYS A 482 -15.39 -7.71 -14.26
C LYS A 482 -14.02 -7.04 -14.19
N ASP A 483 -13.36 -7.14 -13.02
CA ASP A 483 -12.05 -6.50 -12.83
C ASP A 483 -10.91 -7.26 -13.51
N MET A 484 -11.07 -8.60 -13.65
CA MET A 484 -10.06 -9.49 -14.22
C MET A 484 -10.50 -10.16 -15.53
N ALA A 485 -11.81 -10.23 -15.81
CA ALA A 485 -12.37 -10.86 -17.01
C ALA A 485 -13.64 -10.13 -17.45
N ASP A 486 -13.77 -9.84 -18.75
CA ASP A 486 -14.91 -9.11 -19.32
C ASP A 486 -16.23 -9.89 -19.21
N ASP A 487 -16.16 -11.22 -19.23
CA ASP A 487 -17.27 -12.17 -19.13
C ASP A 487 -17.59 -12.60 -17.68
N GLY A 488 -16.94 -11.97 -16.69
CA GLY A 488 -17.16 -12.24 -15.28
C GLY A 488 -18.59 -11.93 -14.83
N ILE A 489 -19.10 -12.76 -13.91
CA ILE A 489 -20.47 -12.65 -13.38
C ILE A 489 -20.50 -12.00 -12.00
N THR A 490 -21.67 -11.49 -11.63
CA THR A 490 -21.94 -11.01 -10.27
C THR A 490 -22.95 -11.94 -9.61
N LEU A 491 -22.64 -12.40 -8.40
CA LEU A 491 -23.55 -13.19 -7.58
C LEU A 491 -24.48 -12.28 -6.77
N SER A 492 -25.71 -12.71 -6.54
CA SER A 492 -26.61 -12.07 -5.58
C SER A 492 -26.08 -12.24 -4.14
N GLY A 493 -26.62 -11.47 -3.18
CA GLY A 493 -26.20 -11.58 -1.77
C GLY A 493 -26.33 -12.99 -1.20
N GLY A 494 -27.45 -13.68 -1.47
CA GLY A 494 -27.67 -15.05 -1.04
C GLY A 494 -26.75 -16.07 -1.74
N GLU A 495 -26.47 -15.88 -3.03
CA GLU A 495 -25.51 -16.73 -3.76
C GLU A 495 -24.07 -16.51 -3.26
N MET A 496 -23.73 -15.28 -2.89
CA MET A 496 -22.44 -14.95 -2.29
C MET A 496 -22.27 -15.64 -0.92
N GLN A 497 -23.32 -15.67 -0.08
CA GLN A 497 -23.31 -16.41 1.19
C GLN A 497 -23.13 -17.93 0.95
N LYS A 498 -23.81 -18.50 -0.05
CA LYS A 498 -23.64 -19.90 -0.45
C LYS A 498 -22.20 -20.17 -0.93
N LEU A 499 -21.57 -19.23 -1.65
CA LEU A 499 -20.16 -19.36 -2.06
C LEU A 499 -19.23 -19.36 -0.84
N MET A 500 -19.45 -18.49 0.15
CA MET A 500 -18.64 -18.50 1.38
C MET A 500 -18.82 -19.81 2.17
N MET A 501 -20.01 -20.35 2.16
CA MET A 501 -20.27 -21.68 2.75
C MET A 501 -19.52 -22.77 1.98
N ALA A 502 -19.54 -22.78 0.64
CA ALA A 502 -18.77 -23.72 -0.16
C ALA A 502 -17.27 -23.65 0.16
N ARG A 503 -16.72 -22.44 0.35
CA ARG A 503 -15.33 -22.22 0.82
C ARG A 503 -15.07 -22.89 2.16
N ALA A 504 -15.95 -22.69 3.14
CA ALA A 504 -15.81 -23.30 4.46
C ALA A 504 -15.90 -24.82 4.42
N LEU A 505 -16.79 -25.39 3.58
CA LEU A 505 -16.94 -26.83 3.38
C LEU A 505 -15.73 -27.45 2.64
N TYR A 506 -15.19 -26.75 1.64
CA TYR A 506 -13.99 -27.20 0.94
C TYR A 506 -12.79 -27.28 1.88
N LYS A 507 -12.66 -26.38 2.85
CA LYS A 507 -11.51 -26.33 3.77
C LYS A 507 -11.41 -27.55 4.72
N ASN A 508 -12.50 -28.27 4.99
CA ASN A 508 -12.56 -29.40 5.94
C ASN A 508 -12.00 -29.06 7.34
N CYS A 509 -12.54 -28.01 7.96
CA CYS A 509 -12.15 -27.55 9.28
C CYS A 509 -12.71 -28.42 10.41
N HIS A 510 -12.14 -28.29 11.61
CA HIS A 510 -12.61 -28.91 12.86
C HIS A 510 -13.53 -27.99 13.68
N LEU A 511 -13.41 -26.67 13.48
CA LEU A 511 -14.27 -25.64 14.05
C LEU A 511 -14.87 -24.78 12.91
N LEU A 512 -16.19 -24.65 12.91
CA LEU A 512 -16.91 -23.80 11.97
C LEU A 512 -17.59 -22.65 12.72
N LEU A 513 -17.31 -21.43 12.31
CA LEU A 513 -17.88 -20.21 12.85
C LEU A 513 -18.80 -19.57 11.80
N LEU A 514 -20.06 -19.37 12.14
CA LEU A 514 -21.07 -18.86 11.22
C LEU A 514 -21.71 -17.59 11.81
N ASP A 515 -21.36 -16.43 11.24
CA ASP A 515 -21.89 -15.13 11.67
C ASP A 515 -23.00 -14.70 10.69
N GLU A 516 -24.25 -14.92 11.08
CA GLU A 516 -25.47 -14.64 10.32
C GLU A 516 -25.47 -15.22 8.89
N PRO A 517 -25.21 -16.53 8.73
CA PRO A 517 -24.96 -17.13 7.41
C PRO A 517 -26.19 -17.15 6.49
N THR A 518 -27.37 -16.77 6.96
CA THR A 518 -28.65 -16.80 6.24
C THR A 518 -29.30 -15.42 6.10
N ALA A 519 -28.62 -14.33 6.48
CA ALA A 519 -29.22 -12.99 6.51
C ALA A 519 -29.79 -12.51 5.15
N ALA A 520 -29.23 -12.99 4.03
CA ALA A 520 -29.68 -12.64 2.67
C ALA A 520 -30.55 -13.73 2.00
N LEU A 521 -30.99 -14.77 2.75
CA LEU A 521 -31.82 -15.86 2.22
C LEU A 521 -33.30 -15.67 2.57
N ASP A 522 -34.18 -16.17 1.68
CA ASP A 522 -35.59 -16.35 1.96
C ASP A 522 -35.81 -17.49 2.96
N ALA A 523 -36.99 -17.54 3.61
CA ALA A 523 -37.32 -18.49 4.67
C ALA A 523 -37.22 -19.97 4.22
N ILE A 524 -37.56 -20.27 2.96
CA ILE A 524 -37.54 -21.65 2.42
C ILE A 524 -36.09 -22.07 2.20
N SER A 525 -35.30 -21.20 1.59
CA SER A 525 -33.85 -21.42 1.37
C SER A 525 -33.09 -21.53 2.69
N GLU A 526 -33.47 -20.75 3.68
CA GLU A 526 -32.90 -20.79 5.02
C GLU A 526 -33.15 -22.14 5.70
N ASN A 527 -34.41 -22.61 5.71
CA ASN A 527 -34.73 -23.90 6.33
C ASN A 527 -33.96 -25.07 5.70
N LYS A 528 -33.89 -25.13 4.36
CA LYS A 528 -33.08 -26.13 3.65
C LYS A 528 -31.60 -26.06 4.02
N MET A 529 -31.08 -24.85 4.26
CA MET A 529 -29.69 -24.66 4.63
C MET A 529 -29.41 -25.15 6.06
N TYR A 530 -30.33 -24.93 7.02
CA TYR A 530 -30.20 -25.47 8.39
C TYR A 530 -30.29 -26.99 8.44
N GLU A 531 -31.19 -27.62 7.65
CA GLU A 531 -31.22 -29.07 7.49
C GLU A 531 -29.89 -29.59 6.93
N THR A 532 -29.30 -28.87 6.00
CA THR A 532 -27.99 -29.17 5.43
C THR A 532 -26.90 -29.02 6.51
N TYR A 533 -26.95 -27.96 7.32
CA TYR A 533 -25.98 -27.76 8.40
C TYR A 533 -25.99 -28.89 9.41
N SER A 534 -27.14 -29.37 9.87
CA SER A 534 -27.25 -30.45 10.84
C SER A 534 -26.60 -31.75 10.34
N THR A 535 -26.60 -31.98 9.02
CA THR A 535 -25.93 -33.14 8.41
C THR A 535 -24.45 -32.93 8.14
N LEU A 536 -24.04 -31.71 7.79
CA LEU A 536 -22.65 -31.37 7.41
C LEU A 536 -21.72 -31.20 8.62
N LEU A 537 -22.30 -30.89 9.78
CA LEU A 537 -21.56 -30.59 11.00
C LEU A 537 -21.35 -31.78 11.91
N LYS A 538 -21.86 -32.96 11.54
CA LYS A 538 -21.56 -34.21 12.27
C LYS A 538 -20.04 -34.34 12.47
N ASN A 539 -19.62 -34.47 13.71
CA ASN A 539 -18.21 -34.56 14.14
C ASN A 539 -17.39 -33.25 14.06
N LYS A 540 -18.02 -32.08 14.01
CA LYS A 540 -17.34 -30.78 14.06
C LYS A 540 -17.89 -29.92 15.17
N THR A 541 -17.06 -29.11 15.78
CA THR A 541 -17.51 -28.04 16.68
C THR A 541 -18.00 -26.87 15.86
N ALA A 542 -19.17 -26.30 16.22
CA ALA A 542 -19.72 -25.17 15.49
C ALA A 542 -20.28 -24.09 16.41
N LEU A 543 -20.05 -22.81 16.05
CA LEU A 543 -20.68 -21.65 16.66
C LEU A 543 -21.52 -20.91 15.63
N PHE A 544 -22.82 -20.77 15.91
CA PHE A 544 -23.78 -20.05 15.09
C PHE A 544 -24.16 -18.73 15.73
N ILE A 545 -24.01 -17.64 15.02
CA ILE A 545 -24.65 -16.39 15.39
C ILE A 545 -25.89 -16.23 14.52
N SER A 546 -27.05 -16.08 15.15
CA SER A 546 -28.30 -15.79 14.45
C SER A 546 -29.12 -14.72 15.17
N HIS A 547 -29.76 -13.88 14.37
CA HIS A 547 -30.82 -12.99 14.84
C HIS A 547 -32.21 -13.64 14.78
N ARG A 548 -32.34 -14.77 14.08
CA ARG A 548 -33.57 -15.54 13.92
C ARG A 548 -33.60 -16.70 14.90
N LEU A 549 -34.34 -16.54 16.02
CA LEU A 549 -34.31 -17.53 17.10
C LEU A 549 -34.93 -18.89 16.70
N ALA A 550 -35.79 -18.92 15.69
CA ALA A 550 -36.32 -20.19 15.16
C ALA A 550 -35.21 -21.12 14.66
N SER A 551 -34.10 -20.55 14.16
CA SER A 551 -32.95 -21.28 13.66
C SER A 551 -32.01 -21.80 14.74
N THR A 552 -32.18 -21.42 16.01
CA THR A 552 -31.31 -21.87 17.11
C THR A 552 -31.75 -23.21 17.71
N ARG A 553 -32.95 -23.69 17.36
CA ARG A 553 -33.50 -24.95 17.88
C ARG A 553 -32.71 -26.21 17.56
N PHE A 554 -31.92 -26.20 16.50
CA PHE A 554 -31.08 -27.35 16.14
C PHE A 554 -29.73 -27.37 16.87
N CYS A 555 -29.42 -26.32 17.66
CA CYS A 555 -28.19 -26.25 18.45
C CYS A 555 -28.35 -26.96 19.78
N ASP A 556 -27.28 -27.58 20.23
CA ASP A 556 -27.23 -28.31 21.51
C ASP A 556 -27.30 -27.34 22.70
N THR A 557 -26.61 -26.19 22.57
CA THR A 557 -26.54 -25.16 23.60
C THR A 557 -26.77 -23.76 23.01
N ILE A 558 -27.46 -22.92 23.74
CA ILE A 558 -27.69 -21.52 23.41
C ILE A 558 -27.06 -20.62 24.48
N LEU A 559 -26.24 -19.67 24.02
CA LEU A 559 -25.65 -18.61 24.84
C LEU A 559 -26.35 -17.29 24.53
N PHE A 560 -27.02 -16.70 25.52
CA PHE A 560 -27.67 -15.40 25.37
C PHE A 560 -26.75 -14.27 25.85
N LEU A 561 -26.29 -13.44 24.92
CA LEU A 561 -25.36 -12.33 25.17
C LEU A 561 -26.14 -11.00 25.28
N GLU A 562 -26.02 -10.33 26.40
CA GLU A 562 -26.61 -9.01 26.62
C GLU A 562 -25.64 -8.08 27.34
N ASN A 563 -25.49 -6.86 26.82
CA ASN A 563 -24.59 -5.84 27.37
C ASN A 563 -23.14 -6.34 27.61
N GLY A 564 -22.61 -7.15 26.67
CA GLY A 564 -21.28 -7.70 26.73
C GLY A 564 -21.07 -8.85 27.72
N LYS A 565 -22.16 -9.42 28.30
CA LYS A 565 -22.11 -10.54 29.25
C LYS A 565 -23.00 -11.69 28.80
N ILE A 566 -22.58 -12.93 29.09
CA ILE A 566 -23.46 -14.10 28.96
C ILE A 566 -24.45 -14.07 30.12
N LYS A 567 -25.72 -13.85 29.82
CA LYS A 567 -26.79 -13.78 30.82
C LYS A 567 -27.46 -15.11 31.07
N GLU A 568 -27.70 -15.87 29.99
CA GLU A 568 -28.41 -17.13 30.02
C GLU A 568 -27.65 -18.15 29.18
N CYS A 569 -27.63 -19.41 29.62
CA CYS A 569 -26.99 -20.52 28.94
C CYS A 569 -27.83 -21.78 29.17
N GLY A 570 -28.17 -22.53 28.13
CA GLY A 570 -28.93 -23.78 28.22
C GLY A 570 -29.50 -24.19 26.88
N THR A 571 -30.29 -25.24 26.86
CA THR A 571 -31.04 -25.69 25.68
C THR A 571 -32.23 -24.74 25.38
N HIS A 572 -32.82 -24.83 24.20
CA HIS A 572 -34.01 -24.04 23.84
C HIS A 572 -35.13 -24.19 24.86
N ASP A 573 -35.44 -25.45 25.22
CA ASP A 573 -36.57 -25.73 26.13
C ASP A 573 -36.30 -25.23 27.55
N GLU A 574 -35.08 -25.36 28.05
CA GLU A 574 -34.69 -24.82 29.34
C GLU A 574 -34.80 -23.30 29.42
N LEU A 575 -34.31 -22.60 28.36
CA LEU A 575 -34.38 -21.13 28.31
C LEU A 575 -35.78 -20.59 28.13
N ILE A 576 -36.65 -21.29 27.41
CA ILE A 576 -38.07 -20.94 27.32
C ILE A 576 -38.75 -21.15 28.68
N ALA A 577 -38.49 -22.27 29.35
CA ALA A 577 -39.04 -22.56 30.70
C ALA A 577 -38.54 -21.57 31.76
N LEU A 578 -37.33 -21.04 31.63
CA LEU A 578 -36.78 -20.01 32.49
C LEU A 578 -37.54 -18.70 32.45
N GLY A 579 -38.19 -18.39 31.29
CA GLY A 579 -38.98 -17.15 31.12
C GLY A 579 -38.11 -15.87 31.13
N GLY A 580 -36.82 -15.98 30.81
CA GLY A 580 -35.87 -14.89 30.86
C GLY A 580 -35.85 -14.03 29.58
N SER A 581 -34.71 -13.34 29.38
CA SER A 581 -34.52 -12.44 28.22
C SER A 581 -34.59 -13.19 26.89
N TYR A 582 -34.07 -14.44 26.85
CA TYR A 582 -34.20 -15.30 25.67
C TYR A 582 -35.67 -15.63 25.33
N ALA A 583 -36.42 -16.08 26.31
CA ALA A 583 -37.85 -16.42 26.13
C ALA A 583 -38.66 -15.23 25.64
N HIS A 584 -38.45 -14.04 26.23
CA HIS A 584 -39.09 -12.81 25.80
C HIS A 584 -38.72 -12.43 24.36
N MET A 585 -37.47 -12.52 23.98
CA MET A 585 -37.04 -12.24 22.62
C MET A 585 -37.63 -13.23 21.62
N PHE A 586 -37.76 -14.52 22.00
CA PHE A 586 -38.37 -15.55 21.17
C PHE A 586 -39.87 -15.29 20.98
N GLU A 587 -40.59 -14.91 22.04
CA GLU A 587 -42.00 -14.58 21.99
C GLU A 587 -42.29 -13.40 21.04
N VAL A 588 -41.52 -12.31 21.18
CA VAL A 588 -41.64 -11.15 20.30
C VAL A 588 -41.39 -11.54 18.83
N GLN A 589 -40.39 -12.37 18.53
CA GLN A 589 -40.14 -12.82 17.16
C GLN A 589 -41.27 -13.75 16.64
N SER A 590 -41.82 -14.63 17.48
CA SER A 590 -42.85 -15.57 17.07
C SER A 590 -44.20 -14.88 16.74
N GLN A 591 -44.52 -13.80 17.46
CA GLN A 591 -45.72 -12.99 17.17
C GLN A 591 -45.71 -12.39 15.76
N TYR A 592 -44.57 -11.88 15.31
CA TYR A 592 -44.43 -11.35 13.94
C TYR A 592 -44.66 -12.41 12.85
N TYR A 593 -44.41 -13.69 13.13
CA TYR A 593 -44.67 -14.77 12.16
C TYR A 593 -46.13 -15.27 12.19
N GLN A 594 -46.82 -15.14 13.31
CA GLN A 594 -48.23 -15.54 13.43
C GLN A 594 -49.21 -14.51 12.85
N GLU A 595 -48.96 -13.20 13.02
CA GLU A 595 -49.80 -12.14 12.45
C GLU A 595 -49.77 -12.14 10.92
N THR A 596 -48.73 -12.67 10.27
CA THR A 596 -48.66 -12.79 8.80
C THR A 596 -49.43 -13.98 8.24
N GLU A 597 -49.85 -14.97 9.05
CA GLU A 597 -50.66 -16.11 8.61
C GLU A 597 -52.18 -15.85 8.75
N GLU A 598 -52.60 -14.90 9.58
CA GLU A 598 -54.03 -14.52 9.73
C GLU A 598 -54.49 -13.46 8.71
N ASP A 599 -53.56 -12.78 7.99
CA ASP A 599 -53.88 -11.75 6.98
C ASP A 599 -53.78 -12.26 5.52
N ILE A 600 -53.63 -13.57 5.26
CA ILE A 600 -53.69 -14.22 3.95
C ILE A 600 -54.88 -15.18 3.89
#